data_1bf3c52bc7cef0cbef8351bdde03970a
#
_entry.id   1bf3c52bc7cef0cbef8351bdde03970a
#
_cell.length_a   1.000
_cell.length_b   1.000
_cell.length_c   1.000
_cell.angle_alpha   90.00
_cell.angle_beta   90.00
_cell.angle_gamma   90.00
#
_symmetry.space_group_name_H-M   'P 1'
#
loop_
_entity.id
_entity.type
_entity.pdbx_description
1 polymer ?
#
loop_
_entity_poly.entity_id
_entity_poly.type
_entity_poly.pdbx_seq_one_letter_code
_entity_poly.pdbx_strand_id
1 'polypeptide(L)'
;MDKVVVVTGASAGIGAELARQLAAKGANTVLAARRKEELDAVAKEIGEHSLAVVADVTKRSDVEHLAKVAIERFGRIDVWVNNAGRGISRSVADLSDEDLDAMWTINMKSVVYGMQAVLPHFKAKNAGQIVNVSSGLSRVPGAPVRAAYGAVKAAVNMLTASLRVELKATHPGIHVTLLLPGVVATEFGVNSLGVGIVDNRKLPGAQPVEGAAKAIVEVIENPKPEAYTSALIADFVGRYQREPETVEAELASRQR
;
A
#
# COMPACT_ATOMS: atom_id res chain seq x y z
N MET A 1 6.33 -5.70 20.19
CA MET A 1 5.05 -5.01 19.80
C MET A 1 3.91 -6.02 19.95
N ASP A 2 3.06 -5.91 20.95
CA ASP A 2 1.90 -6.81 21.10
C ASP A 2 0.73 -6.31 20.22
N LYS A 3 0.79 -6.63 18.92
CA LYS A 3 -0.24 -6.27 17.94
C LYS A 3 -0.47 -7.41 16.96
N VAL A 4 -1.70 -7.52 16.45
CA VAL A 4 -2.05 -8.36 15.31
C VAL A 4 -2.19 -7.47 14.08
N VAL A 5 -1.34 -7.70 13.07
CA VAL A 5 -1.23 -6.86 11.87
C VAL A 5 -1.55 -7.68 10.63
N VAL A 6 -2.58 -7.30 9.90
CA VAL A 6 -2.91 -7.87 8.58
C VAL A 6 -2.18 -7.09 7.50
N VAL A 7 -1.44 -7.77 6.62
CA VAL A 7 -0.70 -7.17 5.52
C VAL A 7 -1.12 -7.81 4.19
N THR A 8 -1.73 -7.02 3.30
CA THR A 8 -2.04 -7.48 1.94
C THR A 8 -0.86 -7.28 1.00
N GLY A 9 -0.71 -8.15 0.00
CA GLY A 9 0.44 -8.12 -0.91
C GLY A 9 1.76 -8.54 -0.22
N ALA A 10 1.67 -9.46 0.74
CA ALA A 10 2.78 -9.85 1.62
C ALA A 10 3.70 -10.96 1.06
N SER A 11 3.49 -11.40 -0.19
CA SER A 11 4.35 -12.44 -0.80
C SER A 11 5.69 -11.91 -1.35
N ALA A 12 5.87 -10.59 -1.45
CA ALA A 12 7.12 -9.96 -1.93
C ALA A 12 7.20 -8.48 -1.55
N GLY A 13 8.35 -7.86 -1.84
CA GLY A 13 8.58 -6.42 -1.77
C GLY A 13 8.26 -5.82 -0.41
N ILE A 14 7.63 -4.65 -0.41
CA ILE A 14 7.34 -3.90 0.83
C ILE A 14 6.51 -4.73 1.81
N GLY A 15 5.50 -5.48 1.34
CA GLY A 15 4.62 -6.25 2.22
C GLY A 15 5.33 -7.39 2.94
N ALA A 16 6.20 -8.12 2.24
CA ALA A 16 7.00 -9.21 2.84
C ALA A 16 8.01 -8.64 3.85
N GLU A 17 8.71 -7.58 3.47
CA GLU A 17 9.69 -6.95 4.37
C GLU A 17 9.05 -6.31 5.60
N LEU A 18 7.89 -5.67 5.42
CA LEU A 18 7.09 -5.15 6.53
C LEU A 18 6.73 -6.26 7.52
N ALA A 19 6.28 -7.41 7.02
CA ALA A 19 5.92 -8.54 7.86
C ALA A 19 7.11 -9.04 8.70
N ARG A 20 8.31 -9.14 8.10
CA ARG A 20 9.55 -9.50 8.81
C ARG A 20 9.87 -8.51 9.94
N GLN A 21 9.85 -7.22 9.61
CA GLN A 21 10.18 -6.18 10.60
C GLN A 21 9.17 -6.12 11.74
N LEU A 22 7.87 -6.31 11.46
CA LEU A 22 6.83 -6.37 12.48
C LEU A 22 7.01 -7.58 13.40
N ALA A 23 7.25 -8.75 12.82
CA ALA A 23 7.47 -9.99 13.58
C ALA A 23 8.73 -9.91 14.44
N ALA A 24 9.82 -9.33 13.93
CA ALA A 24 11.04 -9.08 14.70
C ALA A 24 10.81 -8.15 15.91
N LYS A 25 9.73 -7.35 15.89
CA LYS A 25 9.28 -6.52 17.02
C LYS A 25 8.24 -7.24 17.91
N GLY A 26 7.94 -8.51 17.67
CA GLY A 26 7.00 -9.32 18.43
C GLY A 26 5.52 -9.12 18.05
N ALA A 27 5.23 -8.60 16.86
CA ALA A 27 3.86 -8.57 16.34
C ALA A 27 3.46 -9.93 15.74
N ASN A 28 2.20 -10.32 15.87
CA ASN A 28 1.63 -11.39 15.06
C ASN A 28 1.19 -10.82 13.72
N THR A 29 1.60 -11.45 12.62
CA THR A 29 1.34 -10.98 11.27
C THR A 29 0.43 -11.94 10.51
N VAL A 30 -0.60 -11.42 9.85
CA VAL A 30 -1.45 -12.18 8.92
C VAL A 30 -1.12 -11.72 7.52
N LEU A 31 -0.51 -12.62 6.76
CA LEU A 31 0.05 -12.36 5.44
C LEU A 31 -0.95 -12.77 4.36
N ALA A 32 -1.34 -11.86 3.50
CA ALA A 32 -2.28 -12.14 2.43
C ALA A 32 -1.70 -11.86 1.05
N ALA A 33 -1.77 -12.84 0.15
CA ALA A 33 -1.42 -12.71 -1.26
C ALA A 33 -2.02 -13.87 -2.08
N ARG A 34 -1.96 -13.76 -3.41
CA ARG A 34 -2.41 -14.81 -4.34
C ARG A 34 -1.37 -15.92 -4.52
N ARG A 35 -0.08 -15.57 -4.48
CA ARG A 35 1.04 -16.48 -4.71
C ARG A 35 1.32 -17.27 -3.44
N LYS A 36 0.80 -18.50 -3.43
CA LYS A 36 0.85 -19.37 -2.24
C LYS A 36 2.27 -19.71 -1.83
N GLU A 37 3.09 -20.13 -2.76
CA GLU A 37 4.44 -20.63 -2.48
C GLU A 37 5.34 -19.55 -1.88
N GLU A 38 5.35 -18.35 -2.47
CA GLU A 38 6.11 -17.22 -1.96
C GLU A 38 5.53 -16.70 -0.62
N LEU A 39 4.21 -16.75 -0.45
CA LEU A 39 3.58 -16.37 0.81
C LEU A 39 3.95 -17.33 1.94
N ASP A 40 3.90 -18.63 1.67
CA ASP A 40 4.29 -19.68 2.62
C ASP A 40 5.79 -19.61 2.97
N ALA A 41 6.64 -19.25 2.00
CA ALA A 41 8.07 -19.04 2.24
C ALA A 41 8.31 -17.87 3.23
N VAL A 42 7.63 -16.74 3.06
CA VAL A 42 7.71 -15.61 3.99
C VAL A 42 7.18 -16.00 5.38
N ALA A 43 6.05 -16.70 5.44
CA ALA A 43 5.46 -17.14 6.70
C ALA A 43 6.37 -18.13 7.44
N LYS A 44 6.98 -19.06 6.72
CA LYS A 44 7.94 -20.03 7.29
C LYS A 44 9.19 -19.35 7.86
N GLU A 45 9.69 -18.33 7.17
CA GLU A 45 10.84 -17.53 7.64
C GLU A 45 10.52 -16.79 8.95
N ILE A 46 9.31 -16.22 9.07
CA ILE A 46 8.84 -15.50 10.26
C ILE A 46 8.54 -16.48 11.42
N GLY A 47 8.02 -17.68 11.11
CA GLY A 47 7.69 -18.70 12.10
C GLY A 47 6.33 -18.51 12.77
N GLU A 48 6.24 -18.84 14.06
CA GLU A 48 4.97 -18.90 14.81
C GLU A 48 4.19 -17.55 14.93
N HIS A 49 4.87 -16.44 14.71
CA HIS A 49 4.27 -15.10 14.68
C HIS A 49 3.63 -14.74 13.33
N SER A 50 3.43 -15.71 12.44
CA SER A 50 2.82 -15.47 11.14
C SER A 50 1.69 -16.44 10.82
N LEU A 51 0.74 -15.96 10.01
CA LEU A 51 -0.31 -16.75 9.40
C LEU A 51 -0.41 -16.39 7.91
N ALA A 52 -0.15 -17.35 7.03
CA ALA A 52 -0.35 -17.18 5.59
C ALA A 52 -1.81 -17.46 5.21
N VAL A 53 -2.45 -16.54 4.48
CA VAL A 53 -3.81 -16.68 3.96
C VAL A 53 -3.79 -16.35 2.47
N VAL A 54 -4.06 -17.33 1.63
CA VAL A 54 -4.19 -17.10 0.18
C VAL A 54 -5.47 -16.31 -0.07
N ALA A 55 -5.33 -15.10 -0.62
CA ALA A 55 -6.43 -14.21 -0.88
C ALA A 55 -6.19 -13.34 -2.14
N ASP A 56 -7.20 -13.20 -2.96
CA ASP A 56 -7.24 -12.23 -4.04
C ASP A 56 -7.99 -10.98 -3.58
N VAL A 57 -7.26 -9.91 -3.30
CA VAL A 57 -7.84 -8.64 -2.81
C VAL A 57 -8.81 -7.98 -3.79
N THR A 58 -8.88 -8.43 -5.04
CA THR A 58 -9.89 -7.97 -6.00
C THR A 58 -11.27 -8.62 -5.77
N LYS A 59 -11.33 -9.66 -4.93
CA LYS A 59 -12.56 -10.35 -4.53
C LYS A 59 -12.94 -9.95 -3.11
N ARG A 60 -14.08 -9.32 -2.95
CA ARG A 60 -14.59 -8.90 -1.64
C ARG A 60 -14.68 -10.06 -0.65
N SER A 61 -15.18 -11.21 -1.09
CA SER A 61 -15.30 -12.42 -0.26
C SER A 61 -13.97 -12.87 0.34
N ASP A 62 -12.88 -12.80 -0.44
CA ASP A 62 -11.57 -13.23 0.03
C ASP A 62 -11.04 -12.25 1.11
N VAL A 63 -11.31 -10.94 0.95
CA VAL A 63 -10.91 -9.91 1.93
C VAL A 63 -11.71 -10.04 3.23
N GLU A 64 -13.02 -10.31 3.14
CA GLU A 64 -13.87 -10.58 4.30
C GLU A 64 -13.44 -11.87 5.03
N HIS A 65 -13.13 -12.93 4.27
CA HIS A 65 -12.58 -14.18 4.81
C HIS A 65 -11.23 -13.95 5.51
N LEU A 66 -10.34 -13.15 4.93
CA LEU A 66 -9.06 -12.80 5.54
C LEU A 66 -9.24 -12.15 6.92
N ALA A 67 -10.16 -11.18 7.05
CA ALA A 67 -10.46 -10.55 8.33
C ALA A 67 -11.00 -11.55 9.35
N LYS A 68 -11.91 -12.43 8.92
CA LYS A 68 -12.48 -13.49 9.76
C LYS A 68 -11.41 -14.43 10.29
N VAL A 69 -10.56 -14.98 9.40
CA VAL A 69 -9.48 -15.92 9.77
C VAL A 69 -8.47 -15.27 10.71
N ALA A 70 -8.14 -13.99 10.52
CA ALA A 70 -7.25 -13.24 11.41
C ALA A 70 -7.82 -13.16 12.83
N ILE A 71 -9.13 -12.85 12.96
CA ILE A 71 -9.83 -12.77 14.24
C ILE A 71 -9.95 -14.14 14.89
N GLU A 72 -10.30 -15.18 14.13
CA GLU A 72 -10.40 -16.56 14.64
C GLU A 72 -9.06 -17.07 15.19
N ARG A 73 -7.94 -16.73 14.52
CA ARG A 73 -6.61 -17.21 14.91
C ARG A 73 -6.02 -16.46 16.10
N PHE A 74 -6.21 -15.13 16.17
CA PHE A 74 -5.53 -14.26 17.15
C PHE A 74 -6.49 -13.51 18.08
N GLY A 75 -7.81 -13.70 17.94
CA GLY A 75 -8.83 -13.03 18.74
C GLY A 75 -9.06 -11.56 18.43
N ARG A 76 -8.19 -10.93 17.63
CA ARG A 76 -8.24 -9.49 17.30
C ARG A 76 -7.50 -9.16 16.01
N ILE A 77 -7.78 -7.97 15.50
CA ILE A 77 -6.94 -7.25 14.56
C ILE A 77 -6.69 -5.87 15.19
N ASP A 78 -5.45 -5.40 15.19
CA ASP A 78 -5.07 -4.07 15.69
C ASP A 78 -4.71 -3.13 14.53
N VAL A 79 -4.12 -3.68 13.45
CA VAL A 79 -3.72 -2.90 12.28
C VAL A 79 -4.09 -3.66 10.99
N TRP A 80 -4.64 -2.92 10.03
CA TRP A 80 -4.88 -3.42 8.67
C TRP A 80 -4.08 -2.60 7.67
N VAL A 81 -3.17 -3.26 6.93
CA VAL A 81 -2.32 -2.62 5.93
C VAL A 81 -2.78 -3.02 4.53
N ASN A 82 -3.40 -2.08 3.82
CA ASN A 82 -3.72 -2.20 2.41
C ASN A 82 -2.46 -1.85 1.59
N ASN A 83 -1.61 -2.86 1.35
CA ASN A 83 -0.37 -2.70 0.61
C ASN A 83 -0.43 -3.35 -0.79
N ALA A 84 -1.30 -4.32 -1.03
CA ALA A 84 -1.46 -4.93 -2.34
C ALA A 84 -1.75 -3.89 -3.43
N GLY A 85 -1.07 -4.02 -4.56
CA GLY A 85 -1.26 -3.13 -5.70
C GLY A 85 -0.48 -3.59 -6.92
N ARG A 86 -0.78 -3.00 -8.08
CA ARG A 86 -0.12 -3.27 -9.35
C ARG A 86 0.05 -1.97 -10.15
N GLY A 87 1.18 -1.83 -10.81
CA GLY A 87 1.44 -0.72 -11.72
C GLY A 87 0.94 -0.96 -13.12
N ILE A 88 0.98 0.08 -13.93
CA ILE A 88 0.80 0.04 -15.38
C ILE A 88 1.88 0.90 -16.05
N SER A 89 2.31 0.53 -17.25
CA SER A 89 3.23 1.29 -18.09
C SER A 89 2.59 1.49 -19.45
N ARG A 90 1.83 2.59 -19.60
CA ARG A 90 1.11 2.95 -20.83
C ARG A 90 0.87 4.46 -20.86
N SER A 91 0.99 5.08 -22.04
CA SER A 91 0.67 6.50 -22.21
C SER A 91 -0.82 6.77 -21.98
N VAL A 92 -1.16 7.99 -21.62
CA VAL A 92 -2.58 8.36 -21.42
C VAL A 92 -3.39 8.18 -22.72
N ALA A 93 -2.75 8.45 -23.87
CA ALA A 93 -3.42 8.34 -25.17
C ALA A 93 -3.73 6.89 -25.57
N ASP A 94 -3.00 5.90 -25.02
CA ASP A 94 -3.11 4.49 -25.38
C ASP A 94 -3.82 3.64 -24.32
N LEU A 95 -4.34 4.26 -23.24
CA LEU A 95 -5.09 3.53 -22.20
C LEU A 95 -6.37 2.94 -22.76
N SER A 96 -6.57 1.64 -22.54
CA SER A 96 -7.83 0.98 -22.83
C SER A 96 -8.76 0.97 -21.61
N ASP A 97 -10.05 0.67 -21.83
CA ASP A 97 -11.03 0.50 -20.74
C ASP A 97 -10.61 -0.65 -19.81
N GLU A 98 -10.04 -1.72 -20.35
CA GLU A 98 -9.53 -2.86 -19.55
C GLU A 98 -8.36 -2.45 -18.67
N ASP A 99 -7.46 -1.58 -19.15
CA ASP A 99 -6.37 -1.03 -18.35
C ASP A 99 -6.90 -0.21 -17.17
N LEU A 100 -7.90 0.65 -17.45
CA LEU A 100 -8.54 1.48 -16.43
C LEU A 100 -9.27 0.63 -15.39
N ASP A 101 -10.07 -0.34 -15.83
CA ASP A 101 -10.80 -1.26 -14.96
C ASP A 101 -9.87 -2.11 -14.08
N ALA A 102 -8.78 -2.62 -14.66
CA ALA A 102 -7.77 -3.36 -13.93
C ALA A 102 -7.09 -2.49 -12.85
N MET A 103 -6.68 -1.26 -13.20
CA MET A 103 -6.08 -0.33 -12.23
C MET A 103 -7.05 0.03 -11.11
N TRP A 104 -8.30 0.31 -11.45
CA TRP A 104 -9.35 0.64 -10.49
C TRP A 104 -9.63 -0.50 -9.53
N THR A 105 -9.75 -1.72 -10.08
CA THR A 105 -10.08 -2.90 -9.29
C THR A 105 -8.98 -3.28 -8.32
N ILE A 106 -7.72 -3.37 -8.77
CA ILE A 106 -6.62 -3.84 -7.92
C ILE A 106 -6.10 -2.77 -6.94
N ASN A 107 -6.15 -1.49 -7.30
CA ASN A 107 -5.53 -0.44 -6.48
C ASN A 107 -6.51 0.37 -5.64
N MET A 108 -7.80 0.42 -6.00
CA MET A 108 -8.79 1.22 -5.27
C MET A 108 -9.88 0.36 -4.62
N LYS A 109 -10.57 -0.50 -5.39
CA LYS A 109 -11.62 -1.35 -4.81
C LYS A 109 -11.07 -2.27 -3.72
N SER A 110 -9.87 -2.84 -3.91
CA SER A 110 -9.20 -3.66 -2.90
C SER A 110 -8.98 -2.93 -1.58
N VAL A 111 -8.59 -1.64 -1.66
CA VAL A 111 -8.42 -0.79 -0.47
C VAL A 111 -9.74 -0.55 0.23
N VAL A 112 -10.81 -0.27 -0.53
CA VAL A 112 -12.16 -0.10 0.01
C VAL A 112 -12.64 -1.39 0.68
N TYR A 113 -12.42 -2.55 0.07
CA TYR A 113 -12.79 -3.84 0.65
C TYR A 113 -12.06 -4.09 1.97
N GLY A 114 -10.75 -3.82 2.04
CA GLY A 114 -9.98 -3.94 3.28
C GLY A 114 -10.47 -3.01 4.38
N MET A 115 -10.73 -1.73 4.06
CA MET A 115 -11.31 -0.79 5.01
C MET A 115 -12.65 -1.30 5.54
N GLN A 116 -13.56 -1.71 4.65
CA GLN A 116 -14.91 -2.17 5.01
C GLN A 116 -14.89 -3.48 5.79
N ALA A 117 -13.98 -4.41 5.49
CA ALA A 117 -13.88 -5.69 6.19
C ALA A 117 -13.45 -5.54 7.65
N VAL A 118 -12.56 -4.58 7.97
CA VAL A 118 -12.02 -4.43 9.32
C VAL A 118 -12.76 -3.40 10.18
N LEU A 119 -13.43 -2.42 9.55
CA LEU A 119 -14.11 -1.34 10.27
C LEU A 119 -15.15 -1.79 11.30
N PRO A 120 -16.00 -2.81 11.09
CA PRO A 120 -16.92 -3.28 12.13
C PRO A 120 -16.19 -3.72 13.40
N HIS A 121 -15.06 -4.45 13.25
CA HIS A 121 -14.24 -4.90 14.37
C HIS A 121 -13.59 -3.71 15.12
N PHE A 122 -13.07 -2.73 14.41
CA PHE A 122 -12.47 -1.54 15.01
C PHE A 122 -13.50 -0.64 15.68
N LYS A 123 -14.68 -0.44 15.05
CA LYS A 123 -15.78 0.36 15.62
C LYS A 123 -16.30 -0.23 16.93
N ALA A 124 -16.46 -1.55 17.00
CA ALA A 124 -16.94 -2.22 18.22
C ALA A 124 -16.02 -1.97 19.44
N LYS A 125 -14.74 -1.72 19.20
CA LYS A 125 -13.73 -1.46 20.25
C LYS A 125 -13.34 0.01 20.37
N ASN A 126 -13.79 0.87 19.46
CA ASN A 126 -13.29 2.22 19.24
C ASN A 126 -11.75 2.26 19.25
N ALA A 127 -11.11 1.28 18.61
CA ALA A 127 -9.65 1.14 18.56
C ALA A 127 -9.24 0.38 17.31
N GLY A 128 -8.14 0.81 16.68
CA GLY A 128 -7.54 0.16 15.53
C GLY A 128 -6.83 1.15 14.61
N GLN A 129 -6.10 0.61 13.64
CA GLN A 129 -5.41 1.44 12.66
C GLN A 129 -5.53 0.85 11.26
N ILE A 130 -5.84 1.69 10.29
CA ILE A 130 -5.79 1.38 8.87
C ILE A 130 -4.60 2.13 8.26
N VAL A 131 -3.74 1.42 7.54
CA VAL A 131 -2.64 2.02 6.76
C VAL A 131 -2.90 1.73 5.28
N ASN A 132 -3.18 2.75 4.50
CA ASN A 132 -3.36 2.64 3.05
C ASN A 132 -2.07 3.05 2.32
N VAL A 133 -1.44 2.10 1.63
CA VAL A 133 -0.24 2.37 0.85
C VAL A 133 -0.65 2.92 -0.52
N SER A 134 -0.43 4.22 -0.68
CA SER A 134 -0.63 4.97 -1.91
C SER A 134 0.68 5.05 -2.73
N SER A 135 1.03 6.20 -3.24
CA SER A 135 2.27 6.48 -3.99
C SER A 135 2.53 7.98 -4.06
N GLY A 136 3.79 8.39 -4.15
CA GLY A 136 4.14 9.75 -4.53
C GLY A 136 3.57 10.17 -5.89
N LEU A 137 3.43 9.22 -6.83
CA LEU A 137 2.79 9.48 -8.14
C LEU A 137 1.31 9.87 -8.05
N SER A 138 0.66 9.70 -6.90
CA SER A 138 -0.68 10.23 -6.64
C SER A 138 -0.71 11.76 -6.42
N ARG A 139 0.44 12.38 -6.32
CA ARG A 139 0.62 13.81 -6.04
C ARG A 139 1.37 14.55 -7.14
N VAL A 140 2.13 13.83 -7.97
CA VAL A 140 2.99 14.41 -9.01
C VAL A 140 3.01 13.52 -10.26
N PRO A 141 3.10 14.08 -11.49
CA PRO A 141 3.19 13.32 -12.73
C PRO A 141 4.63 12.84 -13.00
N GLY A 142 5.31 12.30 -11.98
CA GLY A 142 6.73 11.94 -12.03
C GLY A 142 7.10 10.84 -13.03
N ALA A 143 6.12 10.11 -13.55
CA ALA A 143 6.27 9.11 -14.60
C ALA A 143 4.99 9.08 -15.46
N PRO A 144 4.93 9.80 -16.60
CA PRO A 144 3.72 9.94 -17.42
C PRO A 144 3.09 8.62 -17.85
N VAL A 145 3.91 7.61 -18.19
CA VAL A 145 3.41 6.26 -18.53
C VAL A 145 2.76 5.53 -17.34
N ARG A 146 2.83 6.08 -16.15
CA ARG A 146 2.18 5.59 -14.93
C ARG A 146 0.92 6.39 -14.55
N ALA A 147 0.39 7.23 -15.46
CA ALA A 147 -0.69 8.16 -15.16
C ALA A 147 -1.95 7.47 -14.59
N ALA A 148 -2.40 6.37 -15.19
CA ALA A 148 -3.57 5.62 -14.69
C ALA A 148 -3.33 5.07 -13.26
N TYR A 149 -2.11 4.62 -12.96
CA TYR A 149 -1.74 4.24 -11.59
C TYR A 149 -1.73 5.44 -10.65
N GLY A 150 -1.14 6.56 -11.05
CA GLY A 150 -1.15 7.81 -10.26
C GLY A 150 -2.57 8.30 -9.96
N ALA A 151 -3.44 8.29 -10.97
CA ALA A 151 -4.84 8.70 -10.83
C ALA A 151 -5.62 7.83 -9.83
N VAL A 152 -5.50 6.50 -9.94
CA VAL A 152 -6.19 5.60 -9.01
C VAL A 152 -5.63 5.70 -7.58
N LYS A 153 -4.34 5.96 -7.42
CA LYS A 153 -3.75 6.22 -6.09
C LYS A 153 -4.16 7.59 -5.53
N ALA A 154 -4.44 8.58 -6.38
CA ALA A 154 -5.06 9.85 -5.94
C ALA A 154 -6.49 9.64 -5.41
N ALA A 155 -7.27 8.75 -6.03
CA ALA A 155 -8.57 8.34 -5.49
C ALA A 155 -8.42 7.67 -4.10
N VAL A 156 -7.42 6.81 -3.90
CA VAL A 156 -7.12 6.22 -2.57
C VAL A 156 -6.79 7.31 -1.55
N ASN A 157 -6.05 8.36 -1.93
CA ASN A 157 -5.75 9.47 -1.02
C ASN A 157 -7.03 10.13 -0.51
N MET A 158 -7.95 10.47 -1.44
CA MET A 158 -9.22 11.11 -1.10
C MET A 158 -10.08 10.22 -0.20
N LEU A 159 -10.25 8.94 -0.55
CA LEU A 159 -11.02 7.99 0.26
C LEU A 159 -10.43 7.80 1.67
N THR A 160 -9.10 7.77 1.78
CA THR A 160 -8.39 7.65 3.06
C THR A 160 -8.64 8.89 3.94
N ALA A 161 -8.56 10.09 3.36
CA ALA A 161 -8.81 11.34 4.07
C ALA A 161 -10.29 11.45 4.50
N SER A 162 -11.22 11.10 3.61
CA SER A 162 -12.66 11.12 3.90
C SER A 162 -13.02 10.18 5.04
N LEU A 163 -12.54 8.93 5.00
CA LEU A 163 -12.76 7.97 6.09
C LEU A 163 -12.23 8.49 7.44
N ARG A 164 -11.07 9.16 7.43
CA ARG A 164 -10.50 9.76 8.64
C ARG A 164 -11.42 10.83 9.22
N VAL A 165 -12.02 11.67 8.36
CA VAL A 165 -12.98 12.69 8.79
C VAL A 165 -14.25 12.05 9.35
N GLU A 166 -14.82 11.04 8.67
CA GLU A 166 -16.01 10.32 9.13
C GLU A 166 -15.81 9.69 10.52
N LEU A 167 -14.64 9.10 10.77
CA LEU A 167 -14.36 8.41 12.03
C LEU A 167 -14.01 9.38 13.17
N LYS A 168 -13.47 10.55 12.87
CA LYS A 168 -12.97 11.49 13.89
C LYS A 168 -14.05 11.89 14.91
N ALA A 169 -15.29 12.06 14.47
CA ALA A 169 -16.38 12.45 15.33
C ALA A 169 -17.01 11.29 16.11
N THR A 170 -16.97 10.07 15.55
CA THR A 170 -17.73 8.92 16.07
C THR A 170 -16.84 7.87 16.72
N HIS A 171 -15.64 7.67 16.21
CA HIS A 171 -14.70 6.64 16.65
C HIS A 171 -13.25 7.17 16.69
N PRO A 172 -12.95 8.16 17.57
CA PRO A 172 -11.66 8.86 17.57
C PRO A 172 -10.46 7.96 17.92
N GLY A 173 -10.70 6.77 18.47
CA GLY A 173 -9.65 5.76 18.71
C GLY A 173 -9.23 4.97 17.47
N ILE A 174 -9.89 5.17 16.30
CA ILE A 174 -9.50 4.53 15.05
C ILE A 174 -8.63 5.49 14.23
N HIS A 175 -7.39 5.08 13.97
CA HIS A 175 -6.45 5.86 13.16
C HIS A 175 -6.49 5.40 11.70
N VAL A 176 -6.43 6.37 10.77
CA VAL A 176 -6.35 6.09 9.32
C VAL A 176 -5.17 6.85 8.73
N THR A 177 -4.16 6.12 8.30
CA THR A 177 -2.90 6.66 7.77
C THR A 177 -2.81 6.46 6.26
N LEU A 178 -2.45 7.51 5.53
CA LEU A 178 -2.03 7.43 4.14
C LEU A 178 -0.51 7.37 4.07
N LEU A 179 0.04 6.34 3.41
CA LEU A 179 1.47 6.23 3.18
C LEU A 179 1.79 6.46 1.71
N LEU A 180 2.80 7.27 1.42
CA LEU A 180 3.19 7.69 0.07
C LEU A 180 4.65 7.27 -0.22
N PRO A 181 4.87 6.04 -0.72
CA PRO A 181 6.19 5.63 -1.20
C PRO A 181 6.61 6.39 -2.45
N GLY A 182 7.93 6.58 -2.59
CA GLY A 182 8.58 6.86 -3.85
C GLY A 182 8.82 5.60 -4.68
N VAL A 183 9.87 5.61 -5.50
CA VAL A 183 10.34 4.39 -6.17
C VAL A 183 11.07 3.53 -5.16
N VAL A 184 10.58 2.31 -4.95
CA VAL A 184 11.17 1.33 -4.03
C VAL A 184 11.76 0.18 -4.83
N ALA A 185 12.94 -0.30 -4.45
CA ALA A 185 13.70 -1.37 -5.11
C ALA A 185 13.02 -2.74 -4.93
N THR A 186 11.97 -2.99 -5.70
CA THR A 186 11.15 -4.20 -5.67
C THR A 186 10.82 -4.69 -7.08
N GLU A 187 10.18 -5.84 -7.20
CA GLU A 187 9.64 -6.39 -8.45
C GLU A 187 8.36 -5.67 -8.93
N PHE A 188 7.94 -4.59 -8.28
CA PHE A 188 6.69 -3.89 -8.63
C PHE A 188 6.65 -3.47 -10.10
N GLY A 189 7.79 -2.97 -10.62
CA GLY A 189 7.91 -2.55 -12.00
C GLY A 189 7.73 -3.71 -12.99
N VAL A 190 8.41 -4.84 -12.79
CA VAL A 190 8.31 -6.04 -13.67
C VAL A 190 6.95 -6.70 -13.63
N ASN A 191 6.21 -6.52 -12.55
CA ASN A 191 4.83 -7.03 -12.39
C ASN A 191 3.76 -6.06 -12.88
N SER A 192 4.15 -4.93 -13.52
CA SER A 192 3.21 -3.94 -14.05
C SER A 192 2.53 -4.42 -15.34
N LEU A 193 1.34 -3.89 -15.62
CA LEU A 193 0.67 -4.04 -16.93
C LEU A 193 1.35 -3.16 -17.99
N GLY A 194 1.08 -3.44 -19.27
CA GLY A 194 1.53 -2.61 -20.39
C GLY A 194 2.89 -3.00 -20.93
N VAL A 195 3.59 -2.04 -21.53
CA VAL A 195 4.85 -2.20 -22.27
C VAL A 195 5.98 -1.39 -21.60
N GLY A 196 7.24 -1.69 -21.95
CA GLY A 196 8.38 -0.95 -21.39
C GLY A 196 8.56 -1.20 -19.89
N ILE A 197 8.45 -2.46 -19.49
CA ILE A 197 8.56 -2.90 -18.09
C ILE A 197 9.98 -2.62 -17.59
N VAL A 198 10.06 -1.86 -16.50
CA VAL A 198 11.32 -1.50 -15.85
C VAL A 198 11.41 -2.19 -14.50
N ASP A 199 12.54 -2.85 -14.23
CA ASP A 199 12.84 -3.43 -12.92
C ASP A 199 13.25 -2.31 -11.95
N ASN A 200 12.39 -2.02 -10.96
CA ASN A 200 12.65 -0.96 -9.99
C ASN A 200 13.95 -1.20 -9.19
N ARG A 201 14.42 -2.44 -9.05
CA ARG A 201 15.67 -2.77 -8.36
C ARG A 201 16.91 -2.22 -9.08
N LYS A 202 16.76 -1.94 -10.38
CA LYS A 202 17.83 -1.41 -11.25
C LYS A 202 17.74 0.10 -11.46
N LEU A 203 16.72 0.76 -10.91
CA LEU A 203 16.54 2.20 -11.07
C LEU A 203 17.46 2.97 -10.13
N PRO A 204 18.26 3.91 -10.65
CA PRO A 204 19.07 4.80 -9.82
C PRO A 204 18.20 5.57 -8.82
N GLY A 205 18.63 5.62 -7.56
CA GLY A 205 17.91 6.32 -6.50
C GLY A 205 16.65 5.62 -6.00
N ALA A 206 16.38 4.37 -6.41
CA ALA A 206 15.32 3.58 -5.80
C ALA A 206 15.61 3.37 -4.31
N GLN A 207 14.62 3.65 -3.48
CA GLN A 207 14.71 3.47 -2.03
C GLN A 207 14.86 1.96 -1.71
N PRO A 208 15.77 1.56 -0.80
CA PRO A 208 15.80 0.20 -0.27
C PRO A 208 14.46 -0.21 0.33
N VAL A 209 14.06 -1.46 0.12
CA VAL A 209 12.77 -1.97 0.59
C VAL A 209 12.66 -1.95 2.11
N GLU A 210 13.77 -2.16 2.80
CA GLU A 210 13.89 -2.11 4.25
C GLU A 210 13.52 -0.73 4.80
N GLY A 211 13.98 0.33 4.14
CA GLY A 211 13.66 1.72 4.52
C GLY A 211 12.19 2.06 4.30
N ALA A 212 11.59 1.55 3.22
CA ALA A 212 10.16 1.75 2.96
C ALA A 212 9.30 1.00 3.99
N ALA A 213 9.64 -0.25 4.32
CA ALA A 213 8.97 -1.04 5.35
C ALA A 213 9.11 -0.40 6.74
N LYS A 214 10.31 0.09 7.09
CA LYS A 214 10.57 0.80 8.34
C LYS A 214 9.66 2.02 8.53
N ALA A 215 9.44 2.81 7.47
CA ALA A 215 8.52 3.95 7.54
C ALA A 215 7.07 3.52 7.85
N ILE A 216 6.65 2.33 7.37
CA ILE A 216 5.33 1.78 7.73
C ILE A 216 5.31 1.33 9.20
N VAL A 217 6.37 0.67 9.68
CA VAL A 217 6.49 0.32 11.10
C VAL A 217 6.41 1.56 11.98
N GLU A 218 7.10 2.63 11.63
CA GLU A 218 7.08 3.90 12.37
C GLU A 218 5.67 4.51 12.46
N VAL A 219 4.87 4.48 11.38
CA VAL A 219 3.49 4.99 11.42
C VAL A 219 2.54 4.02 12.14
N ILE A 220 2.85 2.73 12.24
CA ILE A 220 2.11 1.78 13.06
C ILE A 220 2.36 2.02 14.55
N GLU A 221 3.59 2.35 14.92
CA GLU A 221 3.97 2.71 16.30
C GLU A 221 3.46 4.11 16.70
N ASN A 222 3.56 5.07 15.78
CA ASN A 222 3.21 6.47 15.98
C ASN A 222 2.25 6.95 14.87
N PRO A 223 0.94 6.72 15.00
CA PRO A 223 -0.03 7.02 13.95
C PRO A 223 0.00 8.48 13.51
N LYS A 224 0.09 8.70 12.19
CA LYS A 224 0.03 10.01 11.54
C LYS A 224 -1.03 9.99 10.45
N PRO A 225 -1.68 11.12 10.14
CA PRO A 225 -2.63 11.21 9.04
C PRO A 225 -2.03 10.85 7.70
N GLU A 226 -0.79 11.28 7.45
CA GLU A 226 -0.04 11.08 6.22
C GLU A 226 1.45 10.96 6.51
N ALA A 227 2.15 10.11 5.75
CA ALA A 227 3.60 9.97 5.82
C ALA A 227 4.19 9.60 4.46
N TYR A 228 5.40 10.05 4.20
CA TYR A 228 6.23 9.65 3.07
C TYR A 228 7.28 8.63 3.53
N THR A 229 7.66 7.70 2.65
CA THR A 229 8.68 6.71 3.01
C THR A 229 10.11 7.26 2.97
N SER A 230 10.33 8.41 2.33
CA SER A 230 11.62 9.09 2.30
C SER A 230 11.45 10.60 2.13
N ALA A 231 12.45 11.37 2.57
CA ALA A 231 12.49 12.82 2.38
C ALA A 231 12.49 13.18 0.88
N LEU A 232 13.19 12.39 0.04
CA LEU A 232 13.27 12.64 -1.41
C LEU A 232 11.90 12.77 -2.07
N ILE A 233 10.97 11.84 -1.77
CA ILE A 233 9.61 11.92 -2.36
C ILE A 233 8.79 13.04 -1.74
N ALA A 234 8.96 13.31 -0.44
CA ALA A 234 8.29 14.43 0.23
C ALA A 234 8.70 15.77 -0.38
N ASP A 235 9.99 15.98 -0.59
CA ASP A 235 10.56 17.20 -1.19
C ASP A 235 10.11 17.36 -2.64
N PHE A 236 10.12 16.26 -3.42
CA PHE A 236 9.66 16.29 -4.82
C PHE A 236 8.17 16.67 -4.92
N VAL A 237 7.32 16.10 -4.08
CA VAL A 237 5.89 16.46 -4.00
C VAL A 237 5.74 17.92 -3.58
N GLY A 238 6.44 18.35 -2.54
CA GLY A 238 6.41 19.74 -2.08
C GLY A 238 6.89 20.74 -3.14
N ARG A 239 7.90 20.39 -3.92
CA ARG A 239 8.38 21.19 -5.04
C ARG A 239 7.33 21.29 -6.15
N TYR A 240 6.75 20.18 -6.56
CA TYR A 240 5.68 20.18 -7.58
C TYR A 240 4.48 21.06 -7.18
N GLN A 241 4.07 21.01 -5.93
CA GLN A 241 2.96 21.85 -5.43
C GLN A 241 3.25 23.35 -5.51
N ARG A 242 4.51 23.76 -5.37
CA ARG A 242 4.92 25.16 -5.45
C ARG A 242 5.23 25.65 -6.86
N GLU A 243 5.78 24.77 -7.69
CA GLU A 243 6.35 25.11 -9.02
C GLU A 243 5.96 24.07 -10.08
N PRO A 244 4.64 23.85 -10.34
CA PRO A 244 4.22 22.77 -11.24
C PRO A 244 4.78 22.91 -12.65
N GLU A 245 4.73 24.09 -13.25
CA GLU A 245 5.22 24.36 -14.62
C GLU A 245 6.72 24.04 -14.76
N THR A 246 7.53 24.44 -13.79
CA THR A 246 8.98 24.18 -13.79
C THR A 246 9.26 22.68 -13.71
N VAL A 247 8.59 21.96 -12.81
CA VAL A 247 8.78 20.52 -12.64
C VAL A 247 8.29 19.75 -13.86
N GLU A 248 7.17 20.13 -14.45
CA GLU A 248 6.65 19.51 -15.67
C GLU A 248 7.59 19.70 -16.87
N ALA A 249 8.16 20.89 -17.04
CA ALA A 249 9.17 21.16 -18.09
C ALA A 249 10.42 20.29 -17.91
N GLU A 250 10.91 20.13 -16.67
CA GLU A 250 12.04 19.25 -16.36
C GLU A 250 11.71 17.77 -16.65
N LEU A 251 10.52 17.31 -16.25
CA LEU A 251 10.08 15.94 -16.53
C LEU A 251 9.95 15.67 -18.03
N ALA A 252 9.42 16.63 -18.80
CA ALA A 252 9.30 16.52 -20.25
C ALA A 252 10.68 16.46 -20.93
N SER A 253 11.67 17.21 -20.44
CA SER A 253 13.04 17.18 -21.00
C SER A 253 13.75 15.84 -20.85
N ARG A 254 13.41 15.07 -19.81
CA ARG A 254 14.00 13.73 -19.54
C ARG A 254 13.41 12.61 -20.39
N GLN A 255 12.36 12.89 -21.17
CA GLN A 255 11.71 11.91 -22.06
C GLN A 255 12.30 11.92 -23.49
N ARG A 256 13.19 12.84 -23.77
CA ARG A 256 13.93 12.95 -25.05
C ARG A 256 15.26 12.19 -24.96
#